data_bbe7e2d39b597d24ea2501fee261b66d
#
_entry.id   bbe7e2d39b597d24ea2501fee261b66d
#
_cell.length_a   1.000
_cell.length_b   1.000
_cell.length_c   1.000
_cell.angle_alpha   90.00
_cell.angle_beta   90.00
_cell.angle_gamma   90.00
#
_symmetry.space_group_name_H-M   'P 1'
#
loop_
_entity.id
_entity.type
_entity.pdbx_description
1 polymer ?
#
loop_
_entity_poly.entity_id
_entity_poly.type
_entity_poly.pdbx_seq_one_letter_code
_entity_poly.pdbx_strand_id
1 'polypeptide(L)'
;MGIFVDILVVLIIGLCIFNGYRKGLARCILKLVTSLIALFIAIALFRPFVNFVVNSTIIDENIQLSLEKVMNNGIEENKDDNNSELVKEDSGIPKPIAEYLNNNFKTATEQKKEEAVVSVARGAAILIVDIACFILIYIIVKIILKILTILIDIVSKLPIIKQFNEVGGLIYGLVEGIFIVLLVMTAVAIFTPLTGAYEVATIILQSHLGAFFYNNNIFLNIIF
;
A
#
# COMPACT_ATOMS: atom_id res chain seq x y z
N MET A 1 -22.53 2.86 -1.07
CA MET A 1 -21.57 1.88 -1.65
C MET A 1 -20.46 1.45 -0.68
N GLY A 2 -20.14 2.22 0.37
CA GLY A 2 -19.09 1.86 1.35
C GLY A 2 -19.27 0.53 2.07
N ILE A 3 -20.50 0.09 2.33
CA ILE A 3 -20.78 -1.21 2.97
C ILE A 3 -20.18 -2.41 2.22
N PHE A 4 -20.10 -2.36 0.89
CA PHE A 4 -19.45 -3.42 0.10
C PHE A 4 -17.96 -3.55 0.41
N VAL A 5 -17.28 -2.42 0.64
CA VAL A 5 -15.86 -2.41 1.02
C VAL A 5 -15.68 -3.02 2.41
N ASP A 6 -16.57 -2.68 3.37
CA ASP A 6 -16.52 -3.26 4.71
C ASP A 6 -16.73 -4.77 4.68
N ILE A 7 -17.71 -5.26 3.89
CA ILE A 7 -17.94 -6.70 3.69
C ILE A 7 -16.70 -7.37 3.09
N LEU A 8 -16.07 -6.75 2.10
CA LEU A 8 -14.88 -7.29 1.44
C LEU A 8 -13.69 -7.37 2.42
N VAL A 9 -13.48 -6.35 3.24
CA VAL A 9 -12.46 -6.34 4.29
C VAL A 9 -12.68 -7.48 5.28
N VAL A 10 -13.91 -7.63 5.81
CA VAL A 10 -14.28 -8.71 6.74
C VAL A 10 -14.11 -10.09 6.09
N LEU A 11 -14.48 -10.22 4.83
CA LEU A 11 -14.34 -11.46 4.06
C LEU A 11 -12.87 -11.85 3.87
N ILE A 12 -11.99 -10.91 3.52
CA ILE A 12 -10.54 -11.16 3.40
C ILE A 12 -9.98 -11.64 4.73
N ILE A 13 -10.25 -10.91 5.82
CA ILE A 13 -9.75 -11.27 7.16
C ILE A 13 -10.32 -12.63 7.57
N GLY A 14 -11.61 -12.87 7.39
CA GLY A 14 -12.27 -14.14 7.72
C GLY A 14 -11.70 -15.34 6.97
N LEU A 15 -11.43 -15.18 5.66
CA LEU A 15 -10.78 -16.23 4.85
C LEU A 15 -9.35 -16.49 5.32
N CYS A 16 -8.59 -15.48 5.71
CA CYS A 16 -7.24 -15.66 6.24
C CYS A 16 -7.26 -16.40 7.59
N ILE A 17 -8.18 -16.04 8.49
CA ILE A 17 -8.37 -16.73 9.77
C ILE A 17 -8.73 -18.20 9.53
N PHE A 18 -9.71 -18.48 8.67
CA PHE A 18 -10.13 -19.83 8.35
C PHE A 18 -8.99 -20.66 7.74
N ASN A 19 -8.23 -20.09 6.81
CA ASN A 19 -7.07 -20.74 6.21
C ASN A 19 -5.95 -20.98 7.23
N GLY A 20 -5.70 -20.04 8.13
CA GLY A 20 -4.72 -20.15 9.21
C GLY A 20 -5.08 -21.28 10.17
N TYR A 21 -6.33 -21.33 10.61
CA TYR A 21 -6.86 -22.42 11.44
C TYR A 21 -6.67 -23.80 10.79
N ARG A 22 -7.05 -23.95 9.52
CA ARG A 22 -6.92 -25.22 8.79
C ARG A 22 -5.48 -25.68 8.56
N LYS A 23 -4.56 -24.75 8.33
CA LYS A 23 -3.15 -25.06 8.02
C LYS A 23 -2.34 -25.33 9.28
N GLY A 24 -2.71 -24.71 10.38
CA GLY A 24 -2.01 -24.75 11.65
C GLY A 24 -0.75 -23.87 11.70
N LEU A 25 -0.29 -23.61 12.92
CA LEU A 25 0.82 -22.69 13.22
C LEU A 25 2.14 -23.09 12.55
N ALA A 26 2.47 -24.37 12.51
CA ALA A 26 3.73 -24.85 11.92
C ALA A 26 3.88 -24.46 10.45
N ARG A 27 2.83 -24.68 9.65
CA ARG A 27 2.83 -24.27 8.23
C ARG A 27 2.79 -22.76 8.07
N CYS A 28 2.15 -22.05 9.01
CA CYS A 28 2.12 -20.59 9.01
C CYS A 28 3.50 -20.00 9.29
N ILE A 29 4.28 -20.57 10.24
CA ILE A 29 5.65 -20.16 10.53
C ILE A 29 6.56 -20.38 9.31
N LEU A 30 6.48 -21.55 8.67
CA LEU A 30 7.24 -21.80 7.43
C LEU A 30 6.93 -20.76 6.34
N LYS A 31 5.66 -20.38 6.20
CA LYS A 31 5.23 -19.34 5.27
C LYS A 31 5.79 -17.96 5.65
N LEU A 32 5.86 -17.65 6.95
CA LEU A 32 6.46 -16.41 7.44
C LEU A 32 7.95 -16.35 7.13
N VAL A 33 8.69 -17.43 7.40
CA VAL A 33 10.13 -17.51 7.07
C VAL A 33 10.36 -17.34 5.56
N THR A 34 9.58 -18.00 4.74
CA THR A 34 9.62 -17.83 3.27
C THR A 34 9.33 -16.39 2.85
N SER A 35 8.38 -15.72 3.54
CA SER A 35 8.04 -14.31 3.28
C SER A 35 9.18 -13.36 3.66
N LEU A 36 9.89 -13.63 4.77
CA LEU A 36 11.08 -12.87 5.16
C LEU A 36 12.22 -13.02 4.16
N ILE A 37 12.46 -14.24 3.70
CA ILE A 37 13.46 -14.50 2.64
C ILE A 37 13.07 -13.72 1.37
N ALA A 38 11.79 -13.73 0.98
CA ALA A 38 11.31 -12.95 -0.15
C ALA A 38 11.57 -11.45 0.02
N LEU A 39 11.38 -10.93 1.24
CA LEU A 39 11.62 -9.53 1.56
C LEU A 39 13.10 -9.16 1.36
N PHE A 40 14.03 -9.97 1.88
CA PHE A 40 15.47 -9.72 1.69
C PHE A 40 15.88 -9.75 0.22
N ILE A 41 15.36 -10.71 -0.55
CA ILE A 41 15.62 -10.79 -1.99
C ILE A 41 15.03 -9.57 -2.72
N ALA A 42 13.81 -9.15 -2.34
CA ALA A 42 13.17 -7.97 -2.93
C ALA A 42 14.00 -6.70 -2.68
N ILE A 43 14.51 -6.50 -1.46
CA ILE A 43 15.38 -5.37 -1.12
C ILE A 43 16.66 -5.40 -1.99
N ALA A 44 17.27 -6.56 -2.19
CA ALA A 44 18.49 -6.70 -3.00
C ALA A 44 18.24 -6.39 -4.49
N LEU A 45 17.06 -6.77 -5.01
CA LEU A 45 16.69 -6.56 -6.42
C LEU A 45 16.03 -5.20 -6.69
N PHE A 46 15.66 -4.46 -5.64
CA PHE A 46 14.89 -3.22 -5.75
C PHE A 46 15.57 -2.18 -6.64
N ARG A 47 16.81 -1.79 -6.31
CA ARG A 47 17.54 -0.74 -7.05
C ARG A 47 17.69 -1.01 -8.54
N PRO A 48 18.21 -2.19 -8.98
CA PRO A 48 18.32 -2.47 -10.41
C PRO A 48 16.97 -2.48 -11.14
N PHE A 49 15.90 -2.90 -10.46
CA PHE A 49 14.57 -2.94 -11.05
C PHE A 49 13.95 -1.55 -11.21
N VAL A 50 14.05 -0.69 -10.19
CA VAL A 50 13.57 0.71 -10.28
C VAL A 50 14.28 1.43 -11.42
N ASN A 51 15.60 1.32 -11.52
CA ASN A 51 16.35 1.93 -12.62
C ASN A 51 15.89 1.42 -13.99
N PHE A 52 15.55 0.15 -14.10
CA PHE A 52 15.00 -0.42 -15.34
C PHE A 52 13.63 0.17 -15.66
N VAL A 53 12.71 0.28 -14.67
CA VAL A 53 11.34 0.79 -14.87
C VAL A 53 11.37 2.28 -15.21
N VAL A 54 12.07 3.11 -14.44
CA VAL A 54 12.13 4.57 -14.66
C VAL A 54 12.76 4.90 -16.01
N ASN A 55 13.81 4.18 -16.42
CA ASN A 55 14.44 4.41 -17.71
C ASN A 55 13.63 3.89 -18.91
N SER A 56 12.65 3.02 -18.68
CA SER A 56 11.88 2.36 -19.74
C SER A 56 10.44 2.87 -19.86
N THR A 57 9.97 3.68 -18.91
CA THR A 57 8.55 4.11 -18.83
C THR A 57 8.44 5.56 -18.36
N ILE A 58 7.35 6.22 -18.76
CA ILE A 58 6.98 7.59 -18.35
C ILE A 58 5.99 7.60 -17.17
N ILE A 59 6.02 6.54 -16.33
CA ILE A 59 5.05 6.36 -15.24
C ILE A 59 5.20 7.45 -14.18
N ASP A 60 6.41 7.81 -13.82
CA ASP A 60 6.74 8.88 -12.87
C ASP A 60 6.21 10.24 -13.32
N GLU A 61 6.35 10.58 -14.61
CA GLU A 61 5.82 11.82 -15.18
C GLU A 61 4.30 11.87 -15.13
N ASN A 62 3.61 10.77 -15.42
CA ASN A 62 2.15 10.70 -15.37
C ASN A 62 1.62 10.88 -13.94
N ILE A 63 2.28 10.28 -12.94
CA ILE A 63 1.92 10.47 -11.53
C ILE A 63 2.16 11.92 -11.10
N GLN A 64 3.31 12.48 -11.46
CA GLN A 64 3.64 13.87 -11.17
C GLN A 64 2.55 14.80 -11.70
N LEU A 65 2.17 14.69 -12.98
CA LEU A 65 1.13 15.50 -13.61
C LEU A 65 -0.23 15.37 -12.91
N SER A 66 -0.58 14.15 -12.48
CA SER A 66 -1.82 13.91 -11.74
C SER A 66 -1.82 14.59 -10.36
N LEU A 67 -0.71 14.53 -9.64
CA LEU A 67 -0.55 15.19 -8.34
C LEU A 67 -0.51 16.72 -8.48
N GLU A 68 0.21 17.25 -9.47
CA GLU A 68 0.23 18.69 -9.77
C GLU A 68 -1.18 19.22 -10.05
N LYS A 69 -2.00 18.48 -10.81
CA LYS A 69 -3.38 18.85 -11.09
C LYS A 69 -4.23 18.94 -9.82
N VAL A 70 -4.09 17.98 -8.90
CA VAL A 70 -4.82 17.97 -7.62
C VAL A 70 -4.37 19.13 -6.74
N MET A 71 -3.07 19.40 -6.65
CA MET A 71 -2.53 20.50 -5.86
C MET A 71 -2.95 21.88 -6.44
N ASN A 72 -2.89 22.05 -7.76
CA ASN A 72 -3.31 23.29 -8.43
C ASN A 72 -4.81 23.55 -8.27
N ASN A 73 -5.67 22.54 -8.35
CA ASN A 73 -7.08 22.68 -8.07
C ASN A 73 -7.31 23.14 -6.61
N GLY A 74 -6.54 22.59 -5.65
CA GLY A 74 -6.59 23.02 -4.26
C GLY A 74 -6.16 24.49 -4.06
N ILE A 75 -5.18 24.97 -4.81
CA ILE A 75 -4.75 26.37 -4.79
C ILE A 75 -5.84 27.29 -5.35
N GLU A 76 -6.50 26.89 -6.46
CA GLU A 76 -7.56 27.70 -7.08
C GLU A 76 -8.79 27.82 -6.18
N GLU A 77 -9.18 26.74 -5.49
CA GLU A 77 -10.32 26.75 -4.56
C GLU A 77 -10.07 27.54 -3.28
N ASN A 78 -8.81 27.69 -2.85
CA ASN A 78 -8.45 28.30 -1.56
C ASN A 78 -7.74 29.65 -1.69
N LYS A 79 -8.03 30.44 -2.75
CA LYS A 79 -7.39 31.74 -2.99
C LYS A 79 -7.58 32.76 -1.87
N ASP A 80 -8.58 32.61 -1.02
CA ASP A 80 -8.92 33.59 0.03
C ASP A 80 -8.54 33.17 1.45
N ASP A 81 -7.99 31.96 1.68
CA ASP A 81 -7.69 31.47 3.02
C ASP A 81 -6.23 31.02 3.15
N ASN A 82 -5.42 31.83 3.82
CA ASN A 82 -3.97 31.58 4.04
C ASN A 82 -3.66 30.32 4.88
N ASN A 83 -4.68 29.57 5.32
CA ASN A 83 -4.54 28.39 6.21
C ASN A 83 -5.20 27.14 5.66
N SER A 84 -5.69 27.14 4.42
CA SER A 84 -6.43 26.02 3.84
C SER A 84 -5.49 24.90 3.39
N GLU A 85 -5.88 23.67 3.64
CA GLU A 85 -5.20 22.49 3.14
C GLU A 85 -5.36 22.41 1.62
N LEU A 86 -4.23 22.28 0.89
CA LEU A 86 -4.21 22.17 -0.57
C LEU A 86 -4.92 20.93 -1.08
N VAL A 87 -4.77 19.84 -0.33
CA VAL A 87 -5.38 18.56 -0.62
C VAL A 87 -6.40 18.26 0.48
N LYS A 88 -7.69 18.33 0.14
CA LYS A 88 -8.80 18.04 1.06
C LYS A 88 -8.90 16.54 1.34
N GLU A 89 -9.42 16.16 2.52
CA GLU A 89 -9.66 14.76 2.88
C GLU A 89 -10.58 14.02 1.88
N ASP A 90 -11.47 14.74 1.19
CA ASP A 90 -12.41 14.18 0.19
C ASP A 90 -11.81 14.02 -1.22
N SER A 91 -10.54 14.38 -1.42
CA SER A 91 -9.89 14.30 -2.74
C SER A 91 -9.61 12.87 -3.24
N GLY A 92 -9.94 11.85 -2.42
CA GLY A 92 -9.64 10.44 -2.73
C GLY A 92 -8.17 10.05 -2.49
N ILE A 93 -7.36 10.96 -1.99
CA ILE A 93 -5.95 10.72 -1.61
C ILE A 93 -5.90 10.29 -0.14
N PRO A 94 -5.15 9.24 0.23
CA PRO A 94 -4.98 8.84 1.63
C PRO A 94 -4.38 9.95 2.48
N LYS A 95 -4.79 10.06 3.75
CA LYS A 95 -4.26 11.05 4.70
C LYS A 95 -2.74 11.17 4.68
N PRO A 96 -1.93 10.09 4.74
CA PRO A 96 -0.47 10.22 4.77
C PRO A 96 0.10 10.94 3.54
N ILE A 97 -0.46 10.68 2.35
CA ILE A 97 -0.03 11.34 1.12
C ILE A 97 -0.50 12.79 1.10
N ALA A 98 -1.75 13.06 1.50
CA ALA A 98 -2.29 14.41 1.58
C ALA A 98 -1.49 15.28 2.57
N GLU A 99 -1.17 14.74 3.75
CA GLU A 99 -0.34 15.40 4.76
C GLU A 99 1.09 15.66 4.24
N TYR A 100 1.69 14.71 3.55
CA TYR A 100 2.99 14.89 2.91
C TYR A 100 2.97 16.05 1.92
N LEU A 101 1.97 16.10 1.04
CA LEU A 101 1.81 17.16 0.04
C LEU A 101 1.59 18.53 0.74
N ASN A 102 0.67 18.60 1.69
CA ASN A 102 0.33 19.83 2.41
C ASN A 102 1.52 20.35 3.23
N ASN A 103 2.23 19.49 3.97
CA ASN A 103 3.35 19.90 4.81
C ASN A 103 4.55 20.38 4.00
N ASN A 104 4.91 19.67 2.92
CA ASN A 104 6.02 20.06 2.08
C ASN A 104 5.74 21.35 1.29
N PHE A 105 4.47 21.61 0.95
CA PHE A 105 4.10 22.86 0.30
C PHE A 105 4.10 24.05 1.26
N LYS A 106 3.63 23.91 2.51
CA LYS A 106 3.67 24.97 3.54
C LYS A 106 5.08 25.50 3.83
N THR A 107 6.10 24.66 3.63
CA THR A 107 7.51 25.06 3.81
C THR A 107 8.09 25.84 2.61
N ALA A 108 7.37 25.90 1.51
CA ALA A 108 7.80 26.64 0.32
C ALA A 108 7.48 28.14 0.44
N THR A 109 8.44 29.00 0.10
CA THR A 109 8.29 30.47 0.14
C THR A 109 7.25 30.92 -0.89
N GLU A 110 6.40 31.90 -0.54
CA GLU A 110 5.26 32.35 -1.38
C GLU A 110 5.64 32.81 -2.82
N GLN A 111 6.89 33.22 -3.05
CA GLN A 111 7.36 33.68 -4.36
C GLN A 111 7.62 32.54 -5.38
N LYS A 112 7.50 31.25 -4.97
CA LYS A 112 7.81 30.09 -5.80
C LYS A 112 6.73 29.02 -5.74
N LYS A 113 5.47 29.38 -5.56
CA LYS A 113 4.37 28.43 -5.36
C LYS A 113 4.26 27.38 -6.51
N GLU A 114 4.38 27.81 -7.77
CA GLU A 114 4.33 26.87 -8.91
C GLU A 114 5.52 25.91 -8.94
N GLU A 115 6.75 26.39 -8.72
CA GLU A 115 7.94 25.54 -8.64
C GLU A 115 7.87 24.60 -7.44
N ALA A 116 7.26 25.02 -6.33
CA ALA A 116 7.05 24.21 -5.15
C ALA A 116 6.06 23.07 -5.42
N VAL A 117 4.94 23.34 -6.09
CA VAL A 117 3.98 22.30 -6.50
C VAL A 117 4.67 21.25 -7.34
N VAL A 118 5.39 21.64 -8.38
CA VAL A 118 6.10 20.71 -9.29
C VAL A 118 7.12 19.89 -8.52
N SER A 119 7.92 20.49 -7.63
CA SER A 119 8.96 19.78 -6.89
C SER A 119 8.39 18.80 -5.87
N VAL A 120 7.32 19.16 -5.15
CA VAL A 120 6.65 18.31 -4.17
C VAL A 120 5.91 17.17 -4.87
N ALA A 121 5.18 17.46 -5.95
CA ALA A 121 4.49 16.44 -6.74
C ALA A 121 5.49 15.43 -7.34
N ARG A 122 6.64 15.89 -7.84
CA ARG A 122 7.69 15.03 -8.36
C ARG A 122 8.28 14.13 -7.27
N GLY A 123 8.57 14.69 -6.08
CA GLY A 123 9.06 13.90 -4.95
C GLY A 123 8.09 12.80 -4.54
N ALA A 124 6.79 13.14 -4.43
CA ALA A 124 5.74 12.15 -4.14
C ALA A 124 5.60 11.11 -5.25
N ALA A 125 5.68 11.51 -6.54
CA ALA A 125 5.61 10.59 -7.67
C ALA A 125 6.72 9.55 -7.64
N ILE A 126 7.98 9.97 -7.39
CA ILE A 126 9.12 9.06 -7.27
C ILE A 126 8.89 8.05 -6.13
N LEU A 127 8.45 8.51 -4.95
CA LEU A 127 8.15 7.62 -3.82
C LEU A 127 7.06 6.60 -4.17
N ILE A 128 6.00 7.03 -4.87
CA ILE A 128 4.91 6.16 -5.31
C ILE A 128 5.44 5.08 -6.27
N VAL A 129 6.27 5.46 -7.25
CA VAL A 129 6.89 4.49 -8.19
C VAL A 129 7.79 3.51 -7.45
N ASP A 130 8.61 4.00 -6.53
CA ASP A 130 9.52 3.17 -5.74
C ASP A 130 8.75 2.12 -4.94
N ILE A 131 7.66 2.52 -4.28
CA ILE A 131 6.81 1.60 -3.52
C ILE A 131 6.13 0.58 -4.44
N ALA A 132 5.59 1.03 -5.57
CA ALA A 132 4.94 0.15 -6.54
C ALA A 132 5.92 -0.91 -7.08
N CYS A 133 7.12 -0.51 -7.44
CA CYS A 133 8.20 -1.40 -7.88
C CYS A 133 8.59 -2.41 -6.79
N PHE A 134 8.73 -1.93 -5.55
CA PHE A 134 9.06 -2.82 -4.42
C PHE A 134 7.99 -3.88 -4.18
N ILE A 135 6.71 -3.48 -4.14
CA ILE A 135 5.59 -4.42 -3.98
C ILE A 135 5.56 -5.44 -5.11
N LEU A 136 5.77 -5.01 -6.35
CA LEU A 136 5.76 -5.88 -7.52
C LEU A 136 6.89 -6.93 -7.44
N ILE A 137 8.11 -6.52 -7.15
CA ILE A 137 9.25 -7.44 -6.97
C ILE A 137 8.95 -8.42 -5.83
N TYR A 138 8.47 -7.92 -4.68
CA TYR A 138 8.16 -8.76 -3.53
C TYR A 138 7.12 -9.83 -3.88
N ILE A 139 6.08 -9.47 -4.62
CA ILE A 139 5.05 -10.42 -5.07
C ILE A 139 5.65 -11.48 -6.00
N ILE A 140 6.45 -11.07 -6.98
CA ILE A 140 7.09 -11.99 -7.94
C ILE A 140 7.99 -12.98 -7.19
N VAL A 141 8.88 -12.48 -6.34
CA VAL A 141 9.80 -13.32 -5.55
C VAL A 141 9.02 -14.26 -4.63
N LYS A 142 7.96 -13.77 -3.98
CA LYS A 142 7.09 -14.60 -3.13
C LYS A 142 6.40 -15.72 -3.90
N ILE A 143 5.97 -15.47 -5.14
CA ILE A 143 5.38 -16.51 -6.00
C ILE A 143 6.42 -17.56 -6.35
N ILE A 144 7.62 -17.16 -6.75
CA ILE A 144 8.73 -18.08 -7.08
C ILE A 144 9.08 -18.96 -5.88
N LEU A 145 9.28 -18.35 -4.70
CA LEU A 145 9.56 -19.08 -3.47
C LEU A 145 8.42 -20.01 -3.05
N LYS A 146 7.17 -19.63 -3.27
CA LYS A 146 6.01 -20.50 -3.01
C LYS A 146 6.05 -21.74 -3.88
N ILE A 147 6.37 -21.61 -5.17
CA ILE A 147 6.51 -22.76 -6.08
C ILE A 147 7.64 -23.68 -5.61
N LEU A 148 8.80 -23.12 -5.21
CA LEU A 148 9.90 -23.89 -4.66
C LEU A 148 9.54 -24.61 -3.36
N THR A 149 8.77 -23.94 -2.45
CA THR A 149 8.33 -24.53 -1.18
C THR A 149 7.38 -25.69 -1.39
N ILE A 150 6.50 -25.65 -2.39
CA ILE A 150 5.60 -26.78 -2.73
C ILE A 150 6.42 -28.03 -3.14
N LEU A 151 7.57 -27.84 -3.78
CA LEU A 151 8.46 -28.96 -4.13
C LEU A 151 9.16 -29.57 -2.89
N ILE A 152 9.34 -28.79 -1.82
CA ILE A 152 9.98 -29.21 -0.56
C ILE A 152 8.96 -29.80 0.43
N ASP A 153 7.70 -29.32 0.45
CA ASP A 153 6.62 -29.78 1.36
C ASP A 153 6.29 -31.28 1.24
N ILE A 154 6.79 -31.95 0.20
CA ILE A 154 6.68 -33.40 0.03
C ILE A 154 7.48 -34.15 1.12
N VAL A 155 8.40 -33.47 1.83
CA VAL A 155 9.40 -34.10 2.73
C VAL A 155 9.11 -33.93 4.23
N SER A 156 8.22 -33.02 4.67
CA SER A 156 8.15 -32.65 6.11
C SER A 156 6.77 -32.79 6.73
N LYS A 157 6.40 -33.99 7.19
CA LYS A 157 5.29 -34.22 8.12
C LYS A 157 5.82 -34.19 9.56
N LEU A 158 5.86 -33.04 10.20
CA LEU A 158 6.18 -32.93 11.62
C LEU A 158 4.90 -33.03 12.50
N PRO A 159 4.84 -33.95 13.48
CA PRO A 159 3.72 -34.04 14.42
C PRO A 159 3.86 -33.00 15.52
N ILE A 160 3.08 -31.90 15.42
CA ILE A 160 2.97 -30.87 16.47
C ILE A 160 1.62 -31.07 17.19
N ILE A 161 1.57 -30.78 18.51
CA ILE A 161 0.38 -30.88 19.35
C ILE A 161 -0.80 -30.14 18.70
N LYS A 162 -1.83 -30.87 18.32
CA LYS A 162 -2.89 -30.42 17.41
C LYS A 162 -3.60 -29.13 17.84
N GLN A 163 -3.95 -29.02 19.14
CA GLN A 163 -4.70 -27.85 19.66
C GLN A 163 -3.89 -26.54 19.61
N PHE A 164 -2.63 -26.54 20.03
CA PHE A 164 -1.76 -25.38 19.92
C PHE A 164 -1.50 -24.94 18.48
N ASN A 165 -1.46 -25.93 17.57
CA ASN A 165 -1.27 -25.68 16.17
C ASN A 165 -2.47 -24.98 15.52
N GLU A 166 -3.70 -25.36 15.89
CA GLU A 166 -4.94 -24.77 15.37
C GLU A 166 -5.16 -23.33 15.87
N VAL A 167 -5.02 -23.10 17.20
CA VAL A 167 -5.19 -21.77 17.80
C VAL A 167 -4.11 -20.78 17.31
N GLY A 168 -2.85 -21.23 17.27
CA GLY A 168 -1.77 -20.41 16.74
C GLY A 168 -1.96 -20.08 15.25
N GLY A 169 -2.49 -21.01 14.48
CA GLY A 169 -2.85 -20.79 13.08
C GLY A 169 -3.96 -19.75 12.90
N LEU A 170 -4.95 -19.70 13.80
CA LEU A 170 -6.02 -18.70 13.80
C LEU A 170 -5.46 -17.30 14.05
N ILE A 171 -4.61 -17.14 15.08
CA ILE A 171 -3.97 -15.85 15.41
C ILE A 171 -3.11 -15.38 14.23
N TYR A 172 -2.31 -16.27 13.67
CA TYR A 172 -1.52 -15.95 12.49
C TYR A 172 -2.40 -15.51 11.31
N GLY A 173 -3.49 -16.22 11.04
CA GLY A 173 -4.43 -15.89 9.97
C GLY A 173 -5.07 -14.51 10.15
N LEU A 174 -5.37 -14.12 11.41
CA LEU A 174 -5.85 -12.76 11.72
C LEU A 174 -4.81 -11.69 11.34
N VAL A 175 -3.57 -11.88 11.79
CA VAL A 175 -2.46 -10.94 11.50
C VAL A 175 -2.20 -10.89 9.99
N GLU A 176 -2.16 -12.04 9.31
CA GLU A 176 -2.00 -12.12 7.86
C GLU A 176 -3.14 -11.40 7.11
N GLY A 177 -4.39 -11.56 7.57
CA GLY A 177 -5.55 -10.91 6.98
C GLY A 177 -5.49 -9.39 7.07
N ILE A 178 -5.13 -8.86 8.25
CA ILE A 178 -4.91 -7.41 8.45
C ILE A 178 -3.79 -6.91 7.53
N PHE A 179 -2.68 -7.63 7.46
CA PHE A 179 -1.55 -7.27 6.60
C PHE A 179 -1.94 -7.23 5.11
N ILE A 180 -2.73 -8.19 4.63
CA ILE A 180 -3.23 -8.22 3.25
C ILE A 180 -4.14 -7.03 2.99
N VAL A 181 -5.05 -6.69 3.91
CA VAL A 181 -5.93 -5.52 3.76
C VAL A 181 -5.11 -4.24 3.66
N LEU A 182 -4.11 -4.06 4.53
CA LEU A 182 -3.20 -2.91 4.47
C LEU A 182 -2.47 -2.83 3.13
N LEU A 183 -1.97 -3.95 2.59
CA LEU A 183 -1.32 -3.99 1.27
C LEU A 183 -2.28 -3.63 0.14
N VAL A 184 -3.51 -4.13 0.17
CA VAL A 184 -4.54 -3.79 -0.82
C VAL A 184 -4.86 -2.30 -0.77
N MET A 185 -5.04 -1.73 0.42
CA MET A 185 -5.28 -0.29 0.58
C MET A 185 -4.09 0.56 0.12
N THR A 186 -2.86 0.11 0.41
CA THR A 186 -1.64 0.75 -0.13
C THR A 186 -1.63 0.72 -1.66
N ALA A 187 -1.96 -0.42 -2.26
CA ALA A 187 -2.03 -0.54 -3.72
C ALA A 187 -3.05 0.45 -4.31
N VAL A 188 -4.26 0.51 -3.74
CA VAL A 188 -5.28 1.48 -4.20
C VAL A 188 -4.77 2.91 -4.07
N ALA A 189 -4.12 3.27 -2.95
CA ALA A 189 -3.58 4.60 -2.72
C ALA A 189 -2.54 5.00 -3.78
N ILE A 190 -1.73 4.06 -4.21
CA ILE A 190 -0.69 4.26 -5.24
C ILE A 190 -1.32 4.34 -6.64
N PHE A 191 -2.28 3.45 -6.95
CA PHE A 191 -2.87 3.39 -8.28
C PHE A 191 -3.90 4.50 -8.54
N THR A 192 -4.51 5.08 -7.49
CA THR A 192 -5.48 6.18 -7.63
C THR A 192 -4.92 7.37 -8.43
N PRO A 193 -3.78 7.97 -8.07
CA PRO A 193 -3.21 9.08 -8.84
C PRO A 193 -2.68 8.65 -10.22
N LEU A 194 -2.26 7.38 -10.38
CA LEU A 194 -1.80 6.83 -11.66
C LEU A 194 -2.91 6.73 -12.71
N THR A 195 -4.08 6.30 -12.29
CA THR A 195 -5.20 5.99 -13.19
C THR A 195 -6.26 7.08 -13.24
N GLY A 196 -6.20 8.07 -12.33
CA GLY A 196 -7.24 9.06 -12.13
C GLY A 196 -8.55 8.46 -11.56
N ALA A 197 -8.52 7.22 -11.05
CA ALA A 197 -9.69 6.51 -10.55
C ALA A 197 -10.09 6.93 -9.12
N TYR A 198 -10.23 8.23 -8.88
CA TYR A 198 -10.57 8.79 -7.57
C TYR A 198 -11.94 8.32 -7.05
N GLU A 199 -12.84 7.86 -7.93
CA GLU A 199 -14.12 7.27 -7.55
C GLU A 199 -13.95 6.05 -6.64
N VAL A 200 -12.96 5.20 -6.90
CA VAL A 200 -12.69 4.02 -6.07
C VAL A 200 -12.24 4.43 -4.66
N ALA A 201 -11.36 5.41 -4.57
CA ALA A 201 -10.91 5.94 -3.28
C ALA A 201 -12.06 6.59 -2.50
N THR A 202 -12.94 7.33 -3.19
CA THR A 202 -14.14 7.93 -2.57
C THR A 202 -15.09 6.87 -2.01
N ILE A 203 -15.29 5.75 -2.72
CA ILE A 203 -16.10 4.63 -2.22
C ILE A 203 -15.46 4.00 -0.96
N ILE A 204 -14.13 3.88 -0.92
CA ILE A 204 -13.41 3.37 0.24
C ILE A 204 -13.56 4.33 1.43
N LEU A 205 -13.42 5.64 1.21
CA LEU A 205 -13.59 6.66 2.26
C LEU A 205 -15.02 6.71 2.83
N GLN A 206 -16.04 6.29 2.07
CA GLN A 206 -17.41 6.14 2.53
C GLN A 206 -17.67 4.87 3.37
N SER A 207 -16.70 3.98 3.49
CA SER A 207 -16.77 2.76 4.32
C SER A 207 -16.17 3.00 5.70
N HIS A 208 -16.55 2.22 6.73
CA HIS A 208 -16.00 2.35 8.06
C HIS A 208 -14.61 1.67 8.18
N LEU A 209 -14.56 0.39 7.86
CA LEU A 209 -13.32 -0.38 7.94
C LEU A 209 -12.35 -0.02 6.81
N GLY A 210 -12.87 0.15 5.60
CA GLY A 210 -12.04 0.55 4.46
C GLY A 210 -11.36 1.90 4.69
N ALA A 211 -12.10 2.93 5.13
CA ALA A 211 -11.54 4.24 5.45
C ALA A 211 -10.53 4.18 6.59
N PHE A 212 -10.81 3.35 7.63
CA PHE A 212 -9.85 3.16 8.73
C PHE A 212 -8.51 2.63 8.23
N PHE A 213 -8.50 1.52 7.45
CA PHE A 213 -7.27 0.93 6.93
C PHE A 213 -6.61 1.77 5.84
N TYR A 214 -7.37 2.58 5.10
CA TYR A 214 -6.85 3.45 4.06
C TYR A 214 -6.11 4.66 4.66
N ASN A 215 -6.73 5.35 5.64
CA ASN A 215 -6.18 6.54 6.27
C ASN A 215 -5.13 6.26 7.34
N ASN A 216 -5.24 5.13 8.05
CA ASN A 216 -4.27 4.70 9.06
C ASN A 216 -3.34 3.62 8.51
N ASN A 217 -2.97 3.72 7.25
CA ASN A 217 -2.13 2.74 6.59
C ASN A 217 -0.69 2.88 7.06
N ILE A 218 -0.22 1.87 7.80
CA ILE A 218 1.10 1.89 8.42
C ILE A 218 2.23 1.97 7.38
N PHE A 219 2.03 1.39 6.19
CA PHE A 219 3.03 1.44 5.12
C PHE A 219 3.15 2.85 4.55
N LEU A 220 2.03 3.53 4.35
CA LEU A 220 2.04 4.92 3.88
C LEU A 220 2.61 5.87 4.93
N ASN A 221 2.25 5.69 6.22
CA ASN A 221 2.78 6.51 7.33
C ASN A 221 4.30 6.36 7.56
N ILE A 222 4.89 5.21 7.18
CA ILE A 222 6.35 5.02 7.30
C ILE A 222 7.10 5.72 6.16
N ILE A 223 6.45 5.86 5.01
CA ILE A 223 7.07 6.33 3.76
C ILE A 223 6.87 7.82 3.57
N PHE A 224 5.70 8.33 3.94
CA PHE A 224 5.32 9.74 3.85
C PHE A 224 5.29 10.40 5.23
#